data_3c8b759d847cf4797d052cbdaead5cae
#
_entry.id   3c8b759d847cf4797d052cbdaead5cae
#
_cell.length_a   1.000
_cell.length_b   1.000
_cell.length_c   1.000
_cell.angle_alpha   90.00
_cell.angle_beta   90.00
_cell.angle_gamma   90.00
#
_symmetry.space_group_name_H-M   'P 1'
#
loop_
_entity.id
_entity.type
_entity.pdbx_description
1 polymer ?
#
loop_
_entity_poly.entity_id
_entity_poly.type
_entity_poly.pdbx_seq_one_letter_code
_entity_poly.pdbx_strand_id
1 'polypeptide(L)'
;MATAARQLRVRYRSYIVIPARLASTRLPRKLLLRETGKSVLQHTYESASRATRPLGLCVAADHRELADDVRSFGGEVIMTDPNAASGTDRIAEVARNLTDVDVIVNVQGDEPEIASEAIDLAIRLLEDQPDAVMSTLATPIRNREQLLDPSCVKVVFDAAGRALYFSRSPIPHAQRGIDDALDADPPLFHQHIGLYAYRREFLLQLAEMPRSDLEKTENLEQLRVLSAGHTIQVGVIDEPTVGIDTEKDYRAFVRRAASC
;
A
#
# COMPACT_ATOMS: atom_id res chain seq x y z
N MET A 1 41.98 5.38 6.59
CA MET A 1 40.93 5.30 7.62
C MET A 1 39.85 6.31 7.26
N ALA A 2 38.80 5.87 6.59
CA ALA A 2 37.67 6.72 6.22
C ALA A 2 36.68 6.71 7.39
N THR A 3 36.53 7.83 8.04
CA THR A 3 35.55 8.06 9.10
C THR A 3 34.17 8.08 8.44
N ALA A 4 33.40 6.97 8.58
CA ALA A 4 32.02 6.92 8.16
C ALA A 4 31.27 7.99 8.98
N ALA A 5 30.96 9.11 8.37
CA ALA A 5 30.09 10.10 8.93
C ALA A 5 28.74 9.41 9.22
N ARG A 6 28.39 9.27 10.49
CA ARG A 6 27.09 8.80 10.97
C ARG A 6 26.08 9.86 10.53
N GLN A 7 25.52 9.70 9.33
CA GLN A 7 24.39 10.52 8.88
C GLN A 7 23.32 10.42 9.96
N LEU A 8 23.00 11.54 10.59
CA LEU A 8 21.86 11.64 11.50
C LEU A 8 20.62 11.24 10.69
N ARG A 9 20.07 10.07 10.97
CA ARG A 9 18.82 9.63 10.33
C ARG A 9 17.73 10.61 10.72
N VAL A 10 17.19 11.31 9.75
CA VAL A 10 16.02 12.17 9.95
C VAL A 10 14.84 11.25 10.20
N ARG A 11 14.21 11.34 11.37
CA ARG A 11 12.97 10.63 11.67
C ARG A 11 11.81 11.52 11.25
N TYR A 12 11.08 11.08 10.22
CA TYR A 12 9.90 11.80 9.75
C TYR A 12 8.71 11.61 10.69
N ARG A 13 7.92 12.66 10.84
CA ARG A 13 6.60 12.60 11.48
C ARG A 13 5.63 11.97 10.48
N SER A 14 5.24 10.73 10.73
CA SER A 14 4.38 9.96 9.83
C SER A 14 3.00 9.74 10.42
N TYR A 15 1.99 9.58 9.56
CA TYR A 15 0.60 9.34 9.94
C TYR A 15 -0.05 8.35 8.96
N ILE A 16 -0.85 7.41 9.48
CA ILE A 16 -1.56 6.44 8.65
C ILE A 16 -2.94 6.99 8.28
N VAL A 17 -3.28 6.87 7.00
CA VAL A 17 -4.63 7.15 6.51
C VAL A 17 -5.14 5.91 5.78
N ILE A 18 -6.28 5.37 6.24
CA ILE A 18 -6.96 4.21 5.67
C ILE A 18 -8.13 4.70 4.82
N PRO A 19 -8.02 4.74 3.47
CA PRO A 19 -9.16 5.11 2.63
C PRO A 19 -10.22 4.02 2.68
N ALA A 20 -11.47 4.42 2.96
CA ALA A 20 -12.60 3.52 3.06
C ALA A 20 -13.76 3.98 2.17
N ARG A 21 -14.20 3.11 1.26
CA ARG A 21 -15.37 3.32 0.40
C ARG A 21 -16.44 2.30 0.71
N LEU A 22 -17.69 2.76 0.84
CA LEU A 22 -18.82 1.85 1.05
C LEU A 22 -19.12 1.02 -0.19
N ALA A 23 -19.01 1.64 -1.37
CA ALA A 23 -19.24 0.96 -2.65
C ALA A 23 -18.10 0.01 -2.98
N SER A 24 -18.43 -1.26 -3.17
CA SER A 24 -17.54 -2.30 -3.67
C SER A 24 -18.30 -3.19 -4.64
N THR A 25 -17.76 -3.36 -5.87
CA THR A 25 -18.44 -4.06 -6.96
C THR A 25 -18.34 -5.58 -6.87
N ARG A 26 -17.17 -6.11 -6.49
CA ARG A 26 -16.89 -7.56 -6.42
C ARG A 26 -17.42 -8.21 -5.14
N LEU A 27 -17.40 -7.50 -4.03
CA LEU A 27 -17.90 -7.94 -2.73
C LEU A 27 -18.61 -6.77 -2.06
N PRO A 28 -19.95 -6.65 -2.21
CA PRO A 28 -20.71 -5.50 -1.71
C PRO A 28 -20.47 -5.26 -0.22
N ARG A 29 -20.22 -3.99 0.14
CA ARG A 29 -20.02 -3.55 1.54
C ARG A 29 -18.90 -4.29 2.27
N LYS A 30 -17.86 -4.76 1.56
CA LYS A 30 -16.82 -5.65 2.08
C LYS A 30 -16.18 -5.18 3.39
N LEU A 31 -15.97 -3.86 3.54
CA LEU A 31 -15.35 -3.30 4.74
C LEU A 31 -16.19 -3.45 6.01
N LEU A 32 -17.51 -3.62 5.86
CA LEU A 32 -18.46 -3.78 6.96
C LEU A 32 -18.84 -5.24 7.27
N LEU A 33 -18.30 -6.22 6.54
CA LEU A 33 -18.53 -7.65 6.80
C LEU A 33 -17.97 -8.04 8.18
N ARG A 34 -18.73 -8.82 9.00
CA ARG A 34 -18.45 -9.03 10.42
C ARG A 34 -18.57 -10.50 10.89
N GLU A 35 -18.37 -11.49 10.04
CA GLU A 35 -18.47 -12.91 10.45
C GLU A 35 -17.49 -13.31 11.54
N THR A 36 -16.40 -12.55 11.74
CA THR A 36 -15.43 -12.72 12.82
C THR A 36 -15.82 -12.00 14.13
N GLY A 37 -16.99 -11.35 14.17
CA GLY A 37 -17.40 -10.46 15.27
C GLY A 37 -16.91 -9.01 15.15
N LYS A 38 -15.90 -8.74 14.31
CA LYS A 38 -15.38 -7.41 13.97
C LYS A 38 -15.55 -7.14 12.48
N SER A 39 -15.68 -5.87 12.07
CA SER A 39 -15.68 -5.53 10.67
C SER A 39 -14.28 -5.74 10.04
N VAL A 40 -14.22 -5.97 8.72
CA VAL A 40 -12.94 -6.02 7.99
C VAL A 40 -12.14 -4.74 8.24
N LEU A 41 -12.81 -3.57 8.21
CA LEU A 41 -12.18 -2.28 8.48
C LEU A 41 -11.63 -2.18 9.90
N GLN A 42 -12.35 -2.73 10.90
CA GLN A 42 -11.86 -2.78 12.28
C GLN A 42 -10.58 -3.62 12.39
N HIS A 43 -10.52 -4.79 11.76
CA HIS A 43 -9.32 -5.61 11.72
C HIS A 43 -8.14 -4.85 11.10
N THR A 44 -8.35 -4.19 9.95
CA THR A 44 -7.31 -3.37 9.30
C THR A 44 -6.84 -2.25 10.22
N TYR A 45 -7.77 -1.54 10.86
CA TYR A 45 -7.45 -0.47 11.80
C TYR A 45 -6.60 -0.97 12.97
N GLU A 46 -7.03 -2.04 13.63
CA GLU A 46 -6.30 -2.65 14.75
C GLU A 46 -4.92 -3.19 14.35
N SER A 47 -4.79 -3.79 13.16
CA SER A 47 -3.51 -4.27 12.65
C SER A 47 -2.56 -3.11 12.35
N ALA A 48 -3.04 -2.08 11.65
CA ALA A 48 -2.25 -0.88 11.35
C ALA A 48 -1.84 -0.10 12.61
N SER A 49 -2.68 -0.10 13.66
CA SER A 49 -2.39 0.60 14.92
C SER A 49 -1.21 0.04 15.70
N ARG A 50 -0.74 -1.18 15.36
CA ARG A 50 0.44 -1.80 15.98
C ARG A 50 1.76 -1.26 15.43
N ALA A 51 1.74 -0.51 14.32
CA ALA A 51 2.94 0.14 13.80
C ALA A 51 3.51 1.14 14.80
N THR A 52 4.84 1.19 14.91
CA THR A 52 5.53 1.92 16.00
C THR A 52 6.06 3.29 15.57
N ARG A 53 6.10 3.55 14.27
CA ARG A 53 6.64 4.82 13.74
C ARG A 53 5.61 5.92 13.56
N PRO A 54 4.36 5.63 13.13
CA PRO A 54 3.36 6.67 12.95
C PRO A 54 2.94 7.35 14.25
N LEU A 55 2.63 8.64 14.18
CA LEU A 55 2.10 9.42 15.31
C LEU A 55 0.65 9.06 15.63
N GLY A 56 -0.07 8.52 14.65
CA GLY A 56 -1.47 8.14 14.76
C GLY A 56 -2.00 7.59 13.44
N LEU A 57 -3.27 7.26 13.43
CA LEU A 57 -3.97 6.78 12.24
C LEU A 57 -5.43 7.23 12.25
N CYS A 58 -6.00 7.42 11.06
CA CYS A 58 -7.43 7.62 10.89
C CYS A 58 -7.96 6.88 9.65
N VAL A 59 -9.27 6.70 9.63
CA VAL A 59 -10.00 6.24 8.46
C VAL A 59 -10.52 7.45 7.69
N ALA A 60 -10.26 7.51 6.39
CA ALA A 60 -10.84 8.49 5.47
C ALA A 60 -12.09 7.87 4.82
N ALA A 61 -13.28 8.17 5.33
CA ALA A 61 -14.53 7.52 4.97
C ALA A 61 -15.38 8.38 4.01
N ASP A 62 -15.99 7.73 3.00
CA ASP A 62 -16.94 8.38 2.07
C ASP A 62 -18.40 8.29 2.51
N HIS A 63 -18.70 7.48 3.51
CA HIS A 63 -20.08 7.21 3.91
C HIS A 63 -20.24 7.16 5.41
N ARG A 64 -21.38 7.66 5.89
CA ARG A 64 -21.70 7.71 7.33
C ARG A 64 -21.64 6.33 8.01
N GLU A 65 -22.12 5.28 7.35
CA GLU A 65 -22.08 3.92 7.91
C GLU A 65 -20.65 3.45 8.23
N LEU A 66 -19.66 3.76 7.39
CA LEU A 66 -18.26 3.48 7.68
C LEU A 66 -17.76 4.29 8.87
N ALA A 67 -18.14 5.57 8.93
CA ALA A 67 -17.75 6.42 10.04
C ALA A 67 -18.36 5.96 11.37
N ASP A 68 -19.63 5.55 11.36
CA ASP A 68 -20.31 5.02 12.55
C ASP A 68 -19.71 3.69 12.99
N ASP A 69 -19.30 2.83 12.04
CA ASP A 69 -18.53 1.62 12.30
C ASP A 69 -17.21 1.92 13.02
N VAL A 70 -16.41 2.83 12.47
CA VAL A 70 -15.11 3.23 13.05
C VAL A 70 -15.27 3.80 14.46
N ARG A 71 -16.25 4.67 14.66
CA ARG A 71 -16.56 5.24 16.00
C ARG A 71 -17.00 4.19 17.00
N SER A 72 -17.68 3.13 16.55
CA SER A 72 -18.18 2.06 17.41
C SER A 72 -17.09 1.29 18.14
N PHE A 73 -15.89 1.23 17.58
CA PHE A 73 -14.71 0.61 18.21
C PHE A 73 -13.67 1.64 18.70
N GLY A 74 -14.02 2.93 18.75
CA GLY A 74 -13.14 3.99 19.26
C GLY A 74 -12.06 4.46 18.28
N GLY A 75 -12.19 4.13 16.98
CA GLY A 75 -11.28 4.57 15.95
C GLY A 75 -11.48 6.03 15.56
N GLU A 76 -10.42 6.66 15.04
CA GLU A 76 -10.47 8.01 14.49
C GLU A 76 -10.94 7.96 13.03
N VAL A 77 -11.88 8.83 12.65
CA VAL A 77 -12.44 8.89 11.30
C VAL A 77 -12.64 10.31 10.84
N ILE A 78 -12.28 10.57 9.60
CA ILE A 78 -12.48 11.84 8.90
C ILE A 78 -13.40 11.56 7.71
N MET A 79 -14.52 12.33 7.63
CA MET A 79 -15.39 12.27 6.44
C MET A 79 -14.73 12.99 5.29
N THR A 80 -14.76 12.38 4.10
CA THR A 80 -14.18 12.89 2.87
C THR A 80 -15.19 12.91 1.75
N ASP A 81 -14.89 13.63 0.66
CA ASP A 81 -15.78 13.73 -0.49
C ASP A 81 -16.14 12.32 -1.03
N PRO A 82 -17.46 11.97 -1.08
CA PRO A 82 -17.88 10.69 -1.66
C PRO A 82 -17.52 10.56 -3.15
N ASN A 83 -17.31 11.69 -3.85
CA ASN A 83 -16.96 11.73 -5.28
C ASN A 83 -15.45 11.72 -5.54
N ALA A 84 -14.60 11.58 -4.50
CA ALA A 84 -13.15 11.47 -4.69
C ALA A 84 -12.83 10.38 -5.73
N ALA A 85 -12.06 10.73 -6.78
CA ALA A 85 -11.84 9.88 -7.94
C ALA A 85 -11.06 8.59 -7.61
N SER A 86 -10.15 8.67 -6.62
CA SER A 86 -9.29 7.56 -6.20
C SER A 86 -9.14 7.48 -4.67
N GLY A 87 -8.50 6.40 -4.20
CA GLY A 87 -8.05 6.30 -2.80
C GLY A 87 -7.02 7.37 -2.48
N THR A 88 -6.12 7.66 -3.41
CA THR A 88 -5.08 8.70 -3.28
C THR A 88 -5.67 10.10 -3.13
N ASP A 89 -6.69 10.44 -3.91
CA ASP A 89 -7.38 11.74 -3.76
C ASP A 89 -7.99 11.88 -2.37
N ARG A 90 -8.57 10.79 -1.85
CA ARG A 90 -9.18 10.74 -0.53
C ARG A 90 -8.16 10.93 0.59
N ILE A 91 -7.02 10.26 0.52
CA ILE A 91 -5.96 10.46 1.52
C ILE A 91 -5.30 11.84 1.40
N ALA A 92 -5.21 12.41 0.19
CA ALA A 92 -4.72 13.77 -0.02
C ALA A 92 -5.64 14.82 0.62
N GLU A 93 -6.96 14.62 0.59
CA GLU A 93 -7.93 15.47 1.28
C GLU A 93 -7.65 15.52 2.79
N VAL A 94 -7.41 14.37 3.42
CA VAL A 94 -7.02 14.29 4.83
C VAL A 94 -5.66 14.95 5.06
N ALA A 95 -4.68 14.66 4.20
CA ALA A 95 -3.31 15.18 4.31
C ALA A 95 -3.22 16.71 4.26
N ARG A 96 -4.17 17.39 3.60
CA ARG A 96 -4.23 18.87 3.60
C ARG A 96 -4.33 19.45 5.01
N ASN A 97 -4.99 18.75 5.92
CA ASN A 97 -5.20 19.18 7.30
C ASN A 97 -4.13 18.68 8.27
N LEU A 98 -3.26 17.76 7.85
CA LEU A 98 -2.17 17.20 8.67
C LEU A 98 -0.87 17.99 8.43
N THR A 99 -0.84 19.29 8.80
CA THR A 99 0.27 20.20 8.48
C THR A 99 1.58 19.84 9.18
N ASP A 100 1.50 19.17 10.32
CA ASP A 100 2.64 18.77 11.15
C ASP A 100 3.17 17.36 10.83
N VAL A 101 2.82 16.79 9.68
CA VAL A 101 3.19 15.45 9.24
C VAL A 101 4.02 15.53 7.97
N ASP A 102 5.13 14.80 7.92
CA ASP A 102 6.05 14.77 6.78
C ASP A 102 5.71 13.63 5.79
N VAL A 103 5.20 12.51 6.33
CA VAL A 103 4.92 11.27 5.58
C VAL A 103 3.51 10.77 5.86
N ILE A 104 2.75 10.52 4.80
CA ILE A 104 1.43 9.88 4.86
C ILE A 104 1.57 8.43 4.40
N VAL A 105 1.11 7.49 5.22
CA VAL A 105 1.04 6.07 4.87
C VAL A 105 -0.37 5.70 4.47
N ASN A 106 -0.52 5.19 3.25
CA ASN A 106 -1.78 4.68 2.72
C ASN A 106 -1.85 3.17 2.96
N VAL A 107 -2.70 2.76 3.90
CA VAL A 107 -3.03 1.35 4.15
C VAL A 107 -4.40 1.08 3.57
N GLN A 108 -4.53 0.06 2.70
CA GLN A 108 -5.81 -0.27 2.09
C GLN A 108 -6.79 -0.80 3.14
N GLY A 109 -8.03 -0.29 3.15
CA GLY A 109 -9.06 -0.65 4.15
C GLY A 109 -9.47 -2.12 4.16
N ASP A 110 -9.11 -2.86 3.12
CA ASP A 110 -9.41 -4.27 2.90
C ASP A 110 -8.21 -5.22 3.14
N GLU A 111 -7.18 -4.74 3.84
CA GLU A 111 -6.01 -5.54 4.26
C GLU A 111 -6.03 -5.81 5.78
N PRO A 112 -6.94 -6.66 6.30
CA PRO A 112 -7.13 -6.87 7.74
C PRO A 112 -5.94 -7.49 8.46
N GLU A 113 -5.04 -8.12 7.71
CA GLU A 113 -3.84 -8.80 8.25
C GLU A 113 -2.55 -8.05 7.88
N ILE A 114 -2.63 -6.72 7.63
CA ILE A 114 -1.44 -5.92 7.34
C ILE A 114 -0.42 -6.00 8.48
N ALA A 115 0.82 -6.35 8.16
CA ALA A 115 1.89 -6.40 9.13
C ALA A 115 2.34 -4.99 9.53
N SER A 116 2.41 -4.72 10.83
CA SER A 116 2.90 -3.44 11.37
C SER A 116 4.33 -3.13 10.94
N GLU A 117 5.17 -4.16 10.84
CA GLU A 117 6.57 -4.08 10.40
C GLU A 117 6.68 -3.63 8.93
N ALA A 118 5.71 -4.00 8.08
CA ALA A 118 5.63 -3.56 6.70
C ALA A 118 5.36 -2.04 6.62
N ILE A 119 4.47 -1.52 7.47
CA ILE A 119 4.20 -0.09 7.59
C ILE A 119 5.45 0.66 8.04
N ASP A 120 6.10 0.16 9.09
CA ASP A 120 7.33 0.76 9.62
C ASP A 120 8.48 0.71 8.59
N LEU A 121 8.55 -0.35 7.78
CA LEU A 121 9.52 -0.46 6.69
C LEU A 121 9.27 0.60 5.60
N ALA A 122 8.02 0.77 5.15
CA ALA A 122 7.68 1.76 4.12
C ALA A 122 8.11 3.19 4.54
N ILE A 123 7.94 3.54 5.81
CA ILE A 123 8.38 4.83 6.35
C ILE A 123 9.91 4.92 6.35
N ARG A 124 10.62 3.88 6.83
CA ARG A 124 12.09 3.85 6.86
C ARG A 124 12.72 4.03 5.49
N LEU A 125 12.13 3.45 4.45
CA LEU A 125 12.61 3.59 3.08
C LEU A 125 12.70 5.05 2.64
N LEU A 126 11.73 5.89 3.03
CA LEU A 126 11.76 7.33 2.75
C LEU A 126 12.77 8.08 3.63
N GLU A 127 13.02 7.61 4.86
CA GLU A 127 14.05 8.19 5.73
C GLU A 127 15.47 7.90 5.21
N ASP A 128 15.69 6.68 4.68
CA ASP A 128 16.97 6.23 4.17
C ASP A 128 17.25 6.74 2.74
N GLN A 129 16.21 7.18 1.98
CA GLN A 129 16.30 7.64 0.59
C GLN A 129 15.67 9.03 0.41
N PRO A 130 16.43 10.10 0.64
CA PRO A 130 15.92 11.48 0.58
C PRO A 130 15.33 11.88 -0.78
N ASP A 131 15.84 11.30 -1.87
CA ASP A 131 15.41 11.60 -3.25
C ASP A 131 14.11 10.86 -3.63
N ALA A 132 13.70 9.86 -2.87
CA ALA A 132 12.44 9.16 -3.11
C ALA A 132 11.26 10.00 -2.57
N VAL A 133 10.26 10.19 -3.41
CA VAL A 133 9.01 10.91 -3.03
C VAL A 133 7.95 9.96 -2.49
N MET A 134 8.10 8.67 -2.78
CA MET A 134 7.16 7.61 -2.44
C MET A 134 7.93 6.31 -2.18
N SER A 135 7.42 5.47 -1.29
CA SER A 135 7.88 4.11 -1.11
C SER A 135 6.72 3.12 -1.18
N THR A 136 7.05 1.89 -1.53
CA THR A 136 6.14 0.75 -1.57
C THR A 136 6.89 -0.53 -1.26
N LEU A 137 6.17 -1.66 -1.23
CA LEU A 137 6.75 -2.96 -0.91
C LEU A 137 6.55 -3.96 -2.04
N ALA A 138 7.36 -5.00 -1.99
CA ALA A 138 7.28 -6.13 -2.90
C ALA A 138 7.57 -7.45 -2.15
N THR A 139 7.10 -8.56 -2.70
CA THR A 139 7.41 -9.91 -2.22
C THR A 139 7.84 -10.80 -3.38
N PRO A 140 8.74 -11.78 -3.16
CA PRO A 140 9.15 -12.70 -4.21
C PRO A 140 7.98 -13.51 -4.77
N ILE A 141 7.92 -13.68 -6.10
CA ILE A 141 7.03 -14.61 -6.78
C ILE A 141 7.81 -15.88 -7.07
N ARG A 142 7.32 -17.04 -6.57
CA ARG A 142 7.88 -18.37 -6.77
C ARG A 142 6.92 -19.32 -7.49
N ASN A 143 5.77 -18.82 -7.89
CA ASN A 143 4.69 -19.59 -8.47
C ASN A 143 4.33 -19.06 -9.86
N ARG A 144 4.29 -19.94 -10.85
CA ARG A 144 3.98 -19.61 -12.26
C ARG A 144 2.55 -19.06 -12.43
N GLU A 145 1.58 -19.63 -11.73
CA GLU A 145 0.19 -19.17 -11.79
C GLU A 145 0.09 -17.73 -11.31
N GLN A 146 0.70 -17.42 -10.17
CA GLN A 146 0.77 -16.06 -9.63
C GLN A 146 1.47 -15.07 -10.57
N LEU A 147 2.59 -15.50 -11.21
CA LEU A 147 3.30 -14.66 -12.16
C LEU A 147 2.45 -14.31 -13.38
N LEU A 148 1.66 -15.26 -13.87
CA LEU A 148 0.81 -15.09 -15.05
C LEU A 148 -0.54 -14.40 -14.74
N ASP A 149 -0.93 -14.30 -13.47
CA ASP A 149 -2.17 -13.63 -13.06
C ASP A 149 -2.03 -12.10 -13.24
N PRO A 150 -2.84 -11.45 -14.10
CA PRO A 150 -2.82 -10.01 -14.28
C PRO A 150 -3.36 -9.21 -13.07
N SER A 151 -4.04 -9.85 -12.12
CA SER A 151 -4.44 -9.21 -10.86
C SER A 151 -3.26 -9.07 -9.90
N CYS A 152 -2.26 -9.95 -10.00
CA CYS A 152 -0.98 -9.85 -9.31
C CYS A 152 -0.08 -8.87 -10.07
N VAL A 153 0.06 -7.65 -9.59
CA VAL A 153 0.95 -6.64 -10.21
C VAL A 153 2.40 -6.99 -9.94
N LYS A 154 3.23 -6.96 -10.98
CA LYS A 154 4.68 -7.17 -10.89
C LYS A 154 5.42 -5.84 -10.80
N VAL A 155 6.57 -5.85 -10.13
CA VAL A 155 7.49 -4.72 -10.07
C VAL A 155 8.91 -5.15 -10.33
N VAL A 156 9.63 -4.35 -11.11
CA VAL A 156 11.08 -4.45 -11.28
C VAL A 156 11.74 -3.21 -10.71
N PHE A 157 12.88 -3.41 -10.07
CA PHE A 157 13.64 -2.35 -9.41
C PHE A 157 15.15 -2.58 -9.56
N ASP A 158 15.93 -1.53 -9.41
CA ASP A 158 17.39 -1.59 -9.51
C ASP A 158 18.05 -2.09 -8.21
N ALA A 159 19.38 -2.23 -8.23
CA ALA A 159 20.16 -2.68 -7.08
C ALA A 159 20.08 -1.76 -5.84
N ALA A 160 19.63 -0.52 -6.02
CA ALA A 160 19.36 0.42 -4.93
C ALA A 160 17.91 0.36 -4.43
N GLY A 161 17.10 -0.53 -5.00
CA GLY A 161 15.68 -0.69 -4.69
C GLY A 161 14.78 0.38 -5.33
N ARG A 162 15.27 1.14 -6.34
CA ARG A 162 14.43 2.12 -7.03
C ARG A 162 13.58 1.43 -8.09
N ALA A 163 12.26 1.63 -8.05
CA ALA A 163 11.35 1.06 -9.03
C ALA A 163 11.72 1.52 -10.45
N LEU A 164 11.77 0.56 -11.36
CA LEU A 164 11.98 0.79 -12.79
C LEU A 164 10.65 0.76 -13.56
N TYR A 165 9.77 -0.19 -13.22
CA TYR A 165 8.44 -0.30 -13.82
C TYR A 165 7.52 -1.20 -13.01
N PHE A 166 6.20 -0.98 -13.14
CA PHE A 166 5.13 -1.84 -12.63
C PHE A 166 4.27 -2.31 -13.79
N SER A 167 3.88 -3.59 -13.80
CA SER A 167 3.03 -4.13 -14.86
C SER A 167 2.13 -5.26 -14.38
N ARG A 168 0.98 -5.39 -15.04
CA ARG A 168 0.13 -6.58 -14.93
C ARG A 168 0.69 -7.76 -15.72
N SER A 169 1.49 -7.49 -16.74
CA SER A 169 2.22 -8.51 -17.49
C SER A 169 3.37 -9.09 -16.67
N PRO A 170 3.81 -10.34 -16.95
CA PRO A 170 5.05 -10.87 -16.39
C PRO A 170 6.26 -10.02 -16.79
N ILE A 171 6.94 -9.44 -15.81
CA ILE A 171 8.20 -8.69 -15.97
C ILE A 171 9.17 -9.09 -14.86
N PRO A 172 10.52 -9.19 -15.16
CA PRO A 172 11.14 -9.01 -16.47
C PRO A 172 10.86 -10.17 -17.42
N HIS A 173 11.17 -10.01 -18.73
CA HIS A 173 11.07 -11.13 -19.69
C HIS A 173 12.17 -12.17 -19.41
N ALA A 174 11.76 -13.39 -19.11
CA ALA A 174 12.69 -14.51 -18.86
C ALA A 174 13.11 -15.19 -20.17
N GLN A 175 14.19 -14.72 -20.80
CA GLN A 175 14.66 -15.23 -22.08
C GLN A 175 14.99 -16.75 -22.06
N ARG A 176 15.45 -17.29 -20.93
CA ARG A 176 15.81 -18.70 -20.75
C ARG A 176 14.65 -19.59 -20.27
N GLY A 177 13.48 -19.02 -20.10
CA GLY A 177 12.28 -19.70 -19.58
C GLY A 177 11.87 -19.20 -18.21
N ILE A 178 10.56 -19.26 -17.97
CA ILE A 178 9.96 -18.77 -16.71
C ILE A 178 10.36 -19.66 -15.53
N ASP A 179 10.40 -20.97 -15.74
CA ASP A 179 10.60 -21.94 -14.65
C ASP A 179 12.02 -21.80 -14.05
N ASP A 180 13.05 -21.69 -14.87
CA ASP A 180 14.42 -21.42 -14.41
C ASP A 180 14.53 -20.09 -13.67
N ALA A 181 13.75 -19.09 -14.09
CA ALA A 181 13.76 -17.75 -13.48
C ALA A 181 12.98 -17.69 -12.16
N LEU A 182 11.96 -18.56 -11.97
CA LEU A 182 11.22 -18.68 -10.70
C LEU A 182 12.08 -19.29 -9.58
N ASP A 183 13.00 -20.21 -9.94
CA ASP A 183 13.91 -20.89 -9.01
C ASP A 183 15.17 -20.07 -8.70
N ALA A 184 15.35 -18.90 -9.35
CA ALA A 184 16.53 -18.07 -9.16
C ALA A 184 16.70 -17.57 -7.71
N ASP A 185 17.96 -17.55 -7.25
CA ASP A 185 18.35 -16.93 -5.98
C ASP A 185 19.51 -15.95 -6.23
N PRO A 186 19.31 -14.64 -5.97
CA PRO A 186 18.09 -13.99 -5.45
C PRO A 186 16.90 -14.06 -6.42
N PRO A 187 15.65 -13.86 -5.89
CA PRO A 187 14.44 -13.86 -6.69
C PRO A 187 14.48 -12.82 -7.81
N LEU A 188 14.00 -13.20 -9.01
CA LEU A 188 13.92 -12.29 -10.17
C LEU A 188 12.54 -11.65 -10.33
N PHE A 189 11.49 -12.36 -9.94
CA PHE A 189 10.12 -11.86 -10.02
C PHE A 189 9.61 -11.40 -8.66
N HIS A 190 8.98 -10.23 -8.65
CA HIS A 190 8.42 -9.66 -7.44
C HIS A 190 6.98 -9.20 -7.66
N GLN A 191 6.08 -9.58 -6.75
CA GLN A 191 4.74 -9.01 -6.65
C GLN A 191 4.83 -7.67 -5.92
N HIS A 192 4.21 -6.67 -6.47
CA HIS A 192 3.99 -5.38 -5.81
C HIS A 192 2.92 -5.51 -4.72
N ILE A 193 3.16 -4.92 -3.55
CA ILE A 193 2.25 -4.82 -2.42
C ILE A 193 1.65 -3.41 -2.37
N GLY A 194 0.32 -3.31 -2.30
CA GLY A 194 -0.43 -2.05 -2.37
C GLY A 194 -0.32 -1.12 -1.14
N LEU A 195 0.73 -1.27 -0.35
CA LEU A 195 1.08 -0.37 0.75
C LEU A 195 2.00 0.73 0.27
N TYR A 196 1.65 1.99 0.56
CA TYR A 196 2.44 3.13 0.12
C TYR A 196 2.72 4.11 1.25
N ALA A 197 3.94 4.64 1.31
CA ALA A 197 4.22 5.85 2.06
C ALA A 197 4.62 6.96 1.09
N TYR A 198 4.06 8.14 1.28
CA TYR A 198 4.29 9.32 0.45
C TYR A 198 4.90 10.43 1.28
N ARG A 199 5.85 11.20 0.72
CA ARG A 199 6.10 12.52 1.26
C ARG A 199 4.82 13.34 1.14
N ARG A 200 4.37 13.96 2.23
CA ARG A 200 3.10 14.69 2.28
C ARG A 200 2.99 15.72 1.16
N GLU A 201 4.02 16.53 0.97
CA GLU A 201 4.05 17.56 -0.08
C GLU A 201 3.87 16.93 -1.47
N PHE A 202 4.52 15.80 -1.73
CA PHE A 202 4.38 15.09 -2.99
C PHE A 202 2.97 14.47 -3.17
N LEU A 203 2.38 13.92 -2.11
CA LEU A 203 1.01 13.40 -2.17
C LEU A 203 0.01 14.47 -2.62
N LEU A 204 0.16 15.70 -2.10
CA LEU A 204 -0.69 16.82 -2.50
C LEU A 204 -0.48 17.21 -3.97
N GLN A 205 0.77 17.16 -4.46
CA GLN A 205 1.07 17.37 -5.88
C GLN A 205 0.50 16.25 -6.76
N LEU A 206 0.65 14.99 -6.35
CA LEU A 206 0.17 13.82 -7.08
C LEU A 206 -1.35 13.85 -7.30
N ALA A 207 -2.11 14.32 -6.33
CA ALA A 207 -3.57 14.47 -6.44
C ALA A 207 -3.99 15.49 -7.53
N GLU A 208 -3.13 16.46 -7.82
CA GLU A 208 -3.38 17.48 -8.87
C GLU A 208 -2.76 17.10 -10.24
N MET A 209 -1.93 16.05 -10.29
CA MET A 209 -1.29 15.61 -11.53
C MET A 209 -2.28 14.91 -12.47
N PRO A 210 -2.23 15.22 -13.78
CA PRO A 210 -3.03 14.49 -14.75
C PRO A 210 -2.58 13.03 -14.86
N ARG A 211 -3.54 12.13 -15.08
CA ARG A 211 -3.26 10.72 -15.29
C ARG A 211 -2.38 10.50 -16.52
N SER A 212 -1.27 9.78 -16.35
CA SER A 212 -0.36 9.44 -17.46
C SER A 212 -0.96 8.34 -18.36
N ASP A 213 -0.44 8.22 -19.59
CA ASP A 213 -0.92 7.19 -20.51
C ASP A 213 -0.55 5.78 -20.03
N LEU A 214 0.61 5.61 -19.39
CA LEU A 214 1.00 4.34 -18.78
C LEU A 214 0.04 3.95 -17.64
N GLU A 215 -0.31 4.92 -16.77
CA GLU A 215 -1.30 4.71 -15.72
C GLU A 215 -2.66 4.27 -16.28
N LYS A 216 -3.16 4.93 -17.34
CA LYS A 216 -4.42 4.58 -17.97
C LYS A 216 -4.38 3.20 -18.62
N THR A 217 -3.26 2.83 -19.24
CA THR A 217 -3.08 1.55 -19.95
C THR A 217 -3.03 0.38 -19.00
N GLU A 218 -2.20 0.45 -17.97
CA GLU A 218 -2.04 -0.62 -16.97
C GLU A 218 -3.09 -0.55 -15.86
N ASN A 219 -3.79 0.59 -15.73
CA ASN A 219 -4.65 0.93 -14.58
C ASN A 219 -3.89 0.78 -13.26
N LEU A 220 -2.70 1.40 -13.20
CA LEU A 220 -1.76 1.41 -12.06
C LEU A 220 -1.34 2.84 -11.76
N GLU A 221 -1.82 3.39 -10.64
CA GLU A 221 -1.66 4.80 -10.29
C GLU A 221 -0.18 5.19 -10.05
N GLN A 222 0.64 4.30 -9.51
CA GLN A 222 2.05 4.52 -9.27
C GLN A 222 2.86 4.77 -10.56
N LEU A 223 2.35 4.40 -11.73
CA LEU A 223 2.96 4.73 -13.02
C LEU A 223 2.90 6.23 -13.34
N ARG A 224 1.96 6.98 -12.75
CA ARG A 224 1.93 8.45 -12.85
C ARG A 224 3.19 9.06 -12.24
N VAL A 225 3.61 8.53 -11.08
CA VAL A 225 4.81 8.95 -10.35
C VAL A 225 6.07 8.71 -11.20
N LEU A 226 6.23 7.49 -11.75
CA LEU A 226 7.37 7.16 -12.60
C LEU A 226 7.36 7.97 -13.91
N SER A 227 6.19 8.14 -14.54
CA SER A 227 6.05 8.92 -15.78
C SER A 227 6.40 10.41 -15.60
N ALA A 228 6.24 10.93 -14.39
CA ALA A 228 6.65 12.29 -14.03
C ALA A 228 8.15 12.40 -13.66
N GLY A 229 8.91 11.31 -13.73
CA GLY A 229 10.35 11.28 -13.46
C GLY A 229 10.70 11.22 -11.97
N HIS A 230 9.76 10.89 -11.10
CA HIS A 230 10.01 10.76 -9.67
C HIS A 230 10.43 9.36 -9.26
N THR A 231 11.17 9.27 -8.16
CA THR A 231 11.67 8.00 -7.62
C THR A 231 10.69 7.39 -6.63
N ILE A 232 10.37 6.10 -6.85
CA ILE A 232 9.65 5.23 -5.91
C ILE A 232 10.65 4.25 -5.32
N GLN A 233 10.79 4.20 -4.00
CA GLN A 233 11.63 3.23 -3.31
C GLN A 233 10.83 1.95 -3.00
N VAL A 234 11.38 0.78 -3.35
CA VAL A 234 10.78 -0.53 -3.12
C VAL A 234 11.53 -1.24 -2.01
N GLY A 235 10.80 -1.72 -1.00
CA GLY A 235 11.32 -2.66 0.00
C GLY A 235 10.81 -4.07 -0.28
N VAL A 236 11.61 -5.08 0.05
CA VAL A 236 11.20 -6.48 -0.09
C VAL A 236 10.82 -7.05 1.28
N ILE A 237 9.69 -7.74 1.34
CA ILE A 237 9.22 -8.52 2.48
C ILE A 237 8.98 -9.97 2.08
N ASP A 238 9.13 -10.89 3.02
CA ASP A 238 9.00 -12.32 2.73
C ASP A 238 7.55 -12.79 2.63
N GLU A 239 6.66 -12.22 3.44
CA GLU A 239 5.25 -12.59 3.48
C GLU A 239 4.36 -11.49 2.88
N PRO A 240 3.55 -11.82 1.86
CA PRO A 240 2.62 -10.86 1.29
C PRO A 240 1.45 -10.59 2.25
N THR A 241 0.97 -9.36 2.26
CA THR A 241 -0.34 -9.05 2.84
C THR A 241 -1.45 -9.57 1.91
N VAL A 242 -2.51 -10.12 2.48
CA VAL A 242 -3.63 -10.66 1.71
C VAL A 242 -4.82 -9.72 1.82
N GLY A 243 -5.09 -9.01 0.74
CA GLY A 243 -6.28 -8.17 0.62
C GLY A 243 -7.56 -8.99 0.41
N ILE A 244 -8.69 -8.47 0.88
CA ILE A 244 -10.02 -9.07 0.65
C ILE A 244 -10.67 -8.38 -0.53
N ASP A 245 -10.71 -9.07 -1.68
CA ASP A 245 -11.33 -8.56 -2.90
C ASP A 245 -12.57 -9.33 -3.33
N THR A 246 -12.63 -10.61 -2.99
CA THR A 246 -13.70 -11.52 -3.38
C THR A 246 -14.29 -12.24 -2.17
N GLU A 247 -15.45 -12.87 -2.34
CA GLU A 247 -16.06 -13.74 -1.34
C GLU A 247 -15.12 -14.89 -0.92
N LYS A 248 -14.32 -15.42 -1.86
CA LYS A 248 -13.32 -16.45 -1.57
C LYS A 248 -12.24 -15.95 -0.62
N ASP A 249 -11.74 -14.73 -0.83
CA ASP A 249 -10.72 -14.11 0.03
C ASP A 249 -11.28 -13.86 1.42
N TYR A 250 -12.52 -13.35 1.50
CA TYR A 250 -13.18 -13.09 2.76
C TYR A 250 -13.39 -14.38 3.57
N ARG A 251 -13.88 -15.46 2.95
CA ARG A 251 -14.01 -16.76 3.62
C ARG A 251 -12.68 -17.33 4.09
N ALA A 252 -11.61 -17.12 3.30
CA ALA A 252 -10.27 -17.55 3.70
C ALA A 252 -9.80 -16.77 4.93
N PHE A 253 -10.02 -15.45 4.96
CA PHE A 253 -9.74 -14.61 6.12
C PHE A 253 -10.52 -15.05 7.36
N VAL A 254 -11.84 -15.26 7.26
CA VAL A 254 -12.68 -15.73 8.38
C VAL A 254 -12.16 -17.04 8.98
N ARG A 255 -11.74 -18.01 8.14
CA ARG A 255 -11.16 -19.25 8.64
C ARG A 255 -9.85 -19.04 9.42
N ARG A 256 -8.96 -18.15 8.93
CA ARG A 256 -7.70 -17.84 9.65
C ARG A 256 -7.98 -17.16 10.98
N ALA A 257 -8.88 -16.17 10.99
CA ALA A 257 -9.26 -15.43 12.19
C ALA A 257 -9.93 -16.30 13.27
N ALA A 258 -10.61 -17.38 12.88
CA ALA A 258 -11.21 -18.34 13.82
C ALA A 258 -10.18 -19.31 14.43
N SER A 259 -8.97 -19.36 13.88
CA SER A 259 -7.89 -20.26 14.33
C SER A 259 -6.88 -19.59 15.27
N CYS A 260 -6.99 -18.28 15.45
CA CYS A 260 -6.20 -17.44 16.37
C CYS A 260 -6.95 -17.19 17.67
#